data_f448e7d08a1e1d8a0505a4cde2b34700
#
_entry.id   f448e7d08a1e1d8a0505a4cde2b34700
#
_cell.length_a   1.000
_cell.length_b   1.000
_cell.length_c   1.000
_cell.angle_alpha   90.00
_cell.angle_beta   90.00
_cell.angle_gamma   90.00
#
_symmetry.space_group_name_H-M   'P 1'
#
loop_
_entity.id
_entity.type
_entity.pdbx_description
1 polymer ?
#
loop_
_entity_poly.entity_id
_entity_poly.type
_entity_poly.pdbx_seq_one_letter_code
_entity_poly.pdbx_strand_id
1 'polypeptide(L)'
;MKNYIILAAVLFSGIIFAQEVKPVLEPFGKKLKATYFFENGQVQQEGFFQNGKLEGTWVSYDEQGNKTSSGEYKKGVKTGKWFFWTQNNDNAFTNLNEVDYSNNRIASVKNWKREAIVNRD
;
A
#
# COMPACT_ATOMS: atom_id res chain seq x y z
N MET A 1 1.90 4.04 -21.86
CA MET A 1 2.34 5.20 -21.12
C MET A 1 1.20 6.07 -20.67
N LYS A 2 0.29 6.39 -21.57
CA LYS A 2 -0.86 7.22 -21.21
C LYS A 2 -1.74 6.57 -20.15
N ASN A 3 -1.77 5.24 -20.13
CA ASN A 3 -2.63 4.52 -19.23
C ASN A 3 -2.23 4.67 -17.76
N TYR A 4 -0.94 4.90 -17.52
CA TYR A 4 -0.46 5.04 -16.16
C TYR A 4 -0.99 6.30 -15.52
N ILE A 5 -1.08 7.36 -16.28
CA ILE A 5 -1.56 8.63 -15.78
C ILE A 5 -3.03 8.52 -15.41
N ILE A 6 -3.79 7.79 -16.21
CA ILE A 6 -5.21 7.59 -15.95
C ILE A 6 -5.42 6.81 -14.65
N LEU A 7 -4.62 5.78 -14.44
CA LEU A 7 -4.73 4.99 -13.22
C LEU A 7 -4.43 5.83 -11.99
N ALA A 8 -3.41 6.69 -12.09
CA ALA A 8 -3.07 7.56 -10.98
C ALA A 8 -4.22 8.50 -10.65
N ALA A 9 -4.88 9.03 -11.66
CA ALA A 9 -5.99 9.95 -11.45
C ALA A 9 -7.17 9.28 -10.77
N VAL A 10 -7.44 8.04 -11.11
CA VAL A 10 -8.57 7.32 -10.53
C VAL A 10 -8.43 7.17 -9.03
N LEU A 11 -7.22 6.99 -8.55
CA LEU A 11 -6.99 6.81 -7.12
C LEU A 11 -7.33 8.04 -6.30
N PHE A 12 -7.39 9.19 -6.92
CA PHE A 12 -7.67 10.45 -6.25
C PHE A 12 -8.99 11.08 -6.65
N SER A 13 -9.86 10.29 -7.22
CA SER A 13 -11.09 10.83 -7.79
C SER A 13 -12.02 11.48 -6.77
N GLY A 14 -11.87 11.17 -5.49
CA GLY A 14 -12.71 11.77 -4.47
C GLY A 14 -12.23 13.12 -3.96
N ILE A 15 -11.08 13.57 -4.40
CA ILE A 15 -10.48 14.79 -3.89
C ILE A 15 -10.77 15.93 -4.84
N ILE A 16 -11.77 16.74 -4.50
CA ILE A 16 -12.26 17.75 -5.44
C ILE A 16 -11.60 19.10 -5.26
N PHE A 17 -11.41 19.53 -4.03
CA PHE A 17 -10.98 20.89 -3.78
C PHE A 17 -9.57 20.98 -3.23
N ALA A 18 -9.01 19.87 -2.88
CA ALA A 18 -7.67 19.89 -2.34
C ALA A 18 -6.68 20.22 -3.43
N GLN A 19 -5.60 20.86 -3.04
CA GLN A 19 -4.50 21.05 -3.93
C GLN A 19 -4.03 19.68 -4.38
N GLU A 20 -4.03 19.45 -5.66
CA GLU A 20 -3.70 18.15 -6.20
C GLU A 20 -2.23 17.84 -5.98
N VAL A 21 -1.97 16.76 -5.27
CA VAL A 21 -0.61 16.27 -5.07
C VAL A 21 -0.40 15.16 -6.08
N LYS A 22 0.48 15.41 -7.03
CA LYS A 22 0.68 14.45 -8.11
C LYS A 22 1.64 13.35 -7.68
N PRO A 23 1.39 12.12 -8.10
CA PRO A 23 2.31 11.04 -7.83
C PRO A 23 3.61 11.23 -8.61
N VAL A 24 4.68 10.67 -8.08
CA VAL A 24 5.96 10.63 -8.76
C VAL A 24 6.10 9.27 -9.40
N LEU A 25 6.37 9.27 -10.70
CA LEU A 25 6.51 8.05 -11.47
C LEU A 25 7.92 8.01 -12.05
N GLU A 26 8.63 6.92 -11.78
CA GLU A 26 10.02 6.79 -12.18
C GLU A 26 10.25 5.44 -12.85
N PRO A 27 10.98 5.42 -13.96
CA PRO A 27 11.36 4.14 -14.56
C PRO A 27 12.22 3.32 -13.60
N PHE A 28 11.99 2.04 -13.54
CA PHE A 28 12.74 1.13 -12.69
C PHE A 28 12.86 -0.21 -13.42
N GLY A 29 13.88 -0.32 -14.28
CA GLY A 29 14.00 -1.45 -15.17
C GLY A 29 12.82 -1.51 -16.13
N LYS A 30 12.14 -2.63 -16.17
CA LYS A 30 10.95 -2.79 -16.99
C LYS A 30 9.69 -2.34 -16.29
N LYS A 31 9.84 -1.87 -15.05
CA LYS A 31 8.70 -1.44 -14.24
C LYS A 31 8.68 0.07 -14.12
N LEU A 32 7.59 0.57 -13.61
CA LEU A 32 7.43 1.98 -13.31
C LEU A 32 7.17 2.09 -11.82
N LYS A 33 8.08 2.73 -11.11
CA LYS A 33 7.90 2.95 -9.67
C LYS A 33 6.97 4.14 -9.46
N ALA A 34 5.96 3.95 -8.63
CA ALA A 34 4.98 4.99 -8.34
C ALA A 34 5.01 5.32 -6.86
N THR A 35 5.07 6.61 -6.55
CA THR A 35 5.03 7.09 -5.18
C THR A 35 3.92 8.12 -5.08
N TYR A 36 2.97 7.87 -4.19
CA TYR A 36 1.83 8.76 -3.95
C TYR A 36 2.02 9.44 -2.62
N PHE A 37 1.60 10.69 -2.52
CA PHE A 37 1.83 11.51 -1.32
C PHE A 37 0.53 12.04 -0.76
N PHE A 38 0.50 12.17 0.57
CA PHE A 38 -0.53 12.97 1.23
C PHE A 38 -0.25 14.44 1.00
N GLU A 39 -1.23 15.27 1.31
CA GLU A 39 -1.05 16.71 1.20
C GLU A 39 0.06 17.24 2.09
N ASN A 40 0.32 16.58 3.21
CA ASN A 40 1.38 17.01 4.13
C ASN A 40 2.78 16.61 3.66
N GLY A 41 2.90 15.99 2.49
CA GLY A 41 4.19 15.62 1.94
C GLY A 41 4.66 14.22 2.31
N GLN A 42 3.98 13.55 3.22
CA GLN A 42 4.34 12.19 3.59
C GLN A 42 3.91 11.22 2.51
N VAL A 43 4.65 10.14 2.37
CA VAL A 43 4.31 9.10 1.41
C VAL A 43 3.02 8.42 1.85
N GLN A 44 2.07 8.31 0.93
CA GLN A 44 0.82 7.64 1.14
C GLN A 44 0.90 6.17 0.77
N GLN A 45 1.48 5.89 -0.39
CA GLN A 45 1.73 4.52 -0.80
C GLN A 45 2.76 4.52 -1.91
N GLU A 46 3.43 3.39 -2.06
CA GLU A 46 4.43 3.25 -3.10
C GLU A 46 4.48 1.82 -3.57
N GLY A 47 4.82 1.65 -4.83
CA GLY A 47 4.89 0.34 -5.42
C GLY A 47 5.29 0.43 -6.89
N PHE A 48 4.95 -0.58 -7.64
CA PHE A 48 5.38 -0.67 -9.03
C PHE A 48 4.23 -1.03 -9.94
N PHE A 49 4.32 -0.56 -11.18
CA PHE A 49 3.46 -0.98 -12.27
C PHE A 49 4.33 -1.67 -13.31
N GLN A 50 3.74 -2.66 -13.95
CA GLN A 50 4.37 -3.29 -15.10
C GLN A 50 3.25 -3.58 -16.11
N ASN A 51 3.44 -3.08 -17.33
CA ASN A 51 2.42 -3.21 -18.37
C ASN A 51 1.06 -2.70 -17.91
N GLY A 52 1.06 -1.59 -17.15
CA GLY A 52 -0.16 -0.96 -16.70
C GLY A 52 -0.85 -1.64 -15.53
N LYS A 53 -0.23 -2.67 -14.94
CA LYS A 53 -0.83 -3.40 -13.83
C LYS A 53 0.05 -3.31 -12.61
N LEU A 54 -0.59 -3.36 -11.44
CA LEU A 54 0.13 -3.41 -10.18
C LEU A 54 1.02 -4.64 -10.15
N GLU A 55 2.26 -4.44 -9.70
CA GLU A 55 3.24 -5.52 -9.72
C GLU A 55 4.22 -5.35 -8.57
N GLY A 56 4.59 -6.46 -7.92
CA GLY A 56 5.61 -6.43 -6.87
C GLY A 56 5.07 -5.90 -5.56
N THR A 57 5.98 -5.45 -4.72
CA THR A 57 5.64 -5.01 -3.37
C THR A 57 4.99 -3.64 -3.37
N TRP A 58 3.87 -3.53 -2.66
CA TRP A 58 3.17 -2.27 -2.43
C TRP A 58 3.04 -2.04 -0.95
N VAL A 59 3.34 -0.82 -0.53
CA VAL A 59 3.30 -0.43 0.87
C VAL A 59 2.46 0.83 1.01
N SER A 60 1.60 0.84 2.03
CA SER A 60 0.79 2.02 2.35
C SER A 60 1.15 2.54 3.72
N TYR A 61 0.98 3.84 3.90
CA TYR A 61 1.32 4.53 5.15
C TYR A 61 0.17 5.45 5.55
N ASP A 62 0.15 5.81 6.84
CA ASP A 62 -0.77 6.86 7.29
C ASP A 62 -0.08 8.21 7.22
N GLU A 63 -0.78 9.27 7.63
CA GLU A 63 -0.27 10.63 7.51
C GLU A 63 0.87 10.93 8.47
N GLN A 64 1.09 10.07 9.46
CA GLN A 64 2.20 10.21 10.40
C GLN A 64 3.41 9.37 9.98
N GLY A 65 3.32 8.67 8.86
CA GLY A 65 4.42 7.87 8.37
C GLY A 65 4.45 6.43 8.84
N ASN A 66 3.41 6.00 9.53
CA ASN A 66 3.32 4.61 9.99
C ASN A 66 2.81 3.72 8.87
N LYS A 67 3.39 2.53 8.73
CA LYS A 67 2.88 1.56 7.78
C LYS A 67 1.49 1.12 8.17
N THR A 68 0.60 1.06 7.18
CA THR A 68 -0.74 0.53 7.38
C THR A 68 -0.94 -0.78 6.65
N SER A 69 -0.23 -0.99 5.55
CA SER A 69 -0.31 -2.27 4.85
C SER A 69 0.93 -2.51 4.01
N SER A 70 1.17 -3.77 3.72
CA SER A 70 2.28 -4.17 2.86
C SER A 70 1.94 -5.52 2.26
N GLY A 71 2.20 -5.69 0.97
CA GLY A 71 1.96 -6.96 0.32
C GLY A 71 2.44 -6.95 -1.10
N GLU A 72 2.07 -7.99 -1.82
CA GLU A 72 2.53 -8.16 -3.19
C GLU A 72 1.38 -8.29 -4.16
N TYR A 73 1.58 -7.68 -5.32
CA TYR A 73 0.71 -7.87 -6.48
C TYR A 73 1.46 -8.62 -7.55
N LYS A 74 0.74 -9.41 -8.30
CA LYS A 74 1.26 -10.03 -9.50
C LYS A 74 0.22 -9.86 -10.59
N LYS A 75 0.59 -9.13 -11.63
CA LYS A 75 -0.30 -8.85 -12.76
C LYS A 75 -1.64 -8.30 -12.28
N GLY A 76 -1.60 -7.41 -11.32
CA GLY A 76 -2.78 -6.70 -10.85
C GLY A 76 -3.57 -7.41 -9.77
N VAL A 77 -3.18 -8.62 -9.36
CA VAL A 77 -3.93 -9.34 -8.32
C VAL A 77 -3.06 -9.51 -7.08
N LYS A 78 -3.72 -9.50 -5.93
CA LYS A 78 -3.03 -9.72 -4.66
C LYS A 78 -2.59 -11.17 -4.57
N THR A 79 -1.37 -11.36 -4.09
CA THR A 79 -0.84 -12.70 -3.92
C THR A 79 0.08 -12.72 -2.71
N GLY A 80 0.22 -13.91 -2.10
CA GLY A 80 1.10 -14.08 -0.97
C GLY A 80 0.60 -13.42 0.28
N LYS A 81 1.53 -13.16 1.18
CA LYS A 81 1.18 -12.64 2.49
C LYS A 81 1.06 -11.14 2.48
N TRP A 82 -0.04 -10.66 3.00
CA TRP A 82 -0.31 -9.25 3.16
C TRP A 82 -0.43 -8.94 4.63
N PHE A 83 0.12 -7.79 5.03
CA PHE A 83 0.13 -7.36 6.43
C PHE A 83 -0.64 -6.06 6.55
N PHE A 84 -1.48 -6.00 7.57
CA PHE A 84 -2.27 -4.81 7.86
C PHE A 84 -2.08 -4.46 9.33
N TRP A 85 -1.64 -3.24 9.59
CA TRP A 85 -1.39 -2.75 10.94
C TRP A 85 -2.48 -1.78 11.35
N THR A 86 -2.96 -1.92 12.58
CA THR A 86 -3.93 -1.00 13.15
C THR A 86 -3.23 -0.16 14.21
N GLN A 87 -3.44 1.15 14.15
CA GLN A 87 -2.82 2.09 15.07
C GLN A 87 -3.86 2.54 16.09
N ASN A 88 -3.39 2.89 17.30
CA ASN A 88 -4.24 3.56 18.27
C ASN A 88 -3.99 5.07 18.18
N ASN A 89 -4.58 5.81 19.14
CA ASN A 89 -4.49 7.27 19.11
C ASN A 89 -3.08 7.80 19.35
N ASP A 90 -2.21 6.98 19.90
CA ASP A 90 -0.81 7.36 20.15
C ASP A 90 0.11 6.95 19.02
N ASN A 91 -0.45 6.53 17.91
CA ASN A 91 0.31 6.08 16.75
C ASN A 91 1.11 4.80 16.99
N ALA A 92 0.80 4.08 18.06
CA ALA A 92 1.41 2.78 18.30
C ALA A 92 0.50 1.71 17.72
N PHE A 93 1.07 0.77 16.98
CA PHE A 93 0.23 -0.27 16.41
C PHE A 93 -0.30 -1.17 17.52
N THR A 94 -1.52 -1.62 17.35
CA THR A 94 -2.16 -2.48 18.34
C THR A 94 -2.37 -3.88 17.81
N ASN A 95 -2.63 -4.00 16.53
CA ASN A 95 -2.90 -5.30 15.92
C ASN A 95 -2.17 -5.40 14.60
N LEU A 96 -1.81 -6.62 14.27
CA LEU A 96 -1.27 -6.96 12.97
C LEU A 96 -2.11 -8.10 12.42
N ASN A 97 -2.68 -7.86 11.26
CA ASN A 97 -3.41 -8.90 10.56
C ASN A 97 -2.56 -9.38 9.39
N GLU A 98 -2.35 -10.68 9.37
CA GLU A 98 -1.63 -11.32 8.29
C GLU A 98 -2.64 -12.07 7.43
N VAL A 99 -2.76 -11.68 6.18
CA VAL A 99 -3.74 -12.26 5.27
C VAL A 99 -2.99 -12.92 4.12
N ASP A 100 -3.26 -14.18 3.91
CA ASP A 100 -2.63 -14.91 2.83
C ASP A 100 -3.58 -14.93 1.64
N TYR A 101 -3.14 -14.36 0.52
CA TYR A 101 -3.93 -14.28 -0.68
C TYR A 101 -3.45 -15.27 -1.72
N SER A 102 -4.42 -15.84 -2.43
CA SER A 102 -4.15 -16.65 -3.59
C SER A 102 -5.03 -16.13 -4.70
N ASN A 103 -4.42 -15.47 -5.68
CA ASN A 103 -5.16 -14.91 -6.82
C ASN A 103 -6.30 -14.00 -6.37
N ASN A 104 -5.98 -13.04 -5.51
CA ASN A 104 -6.96 -12.07 -5.01
C ASN A 104 -7.98 -12.64 -4.05
N ARG A 105 -7.88 -13.90 -3.71
CA ARG A 105 -8.79 -14.55 -2.76
C ARG A 105 -8.08 -14.77 -1.44
N ILE A 106 -8.82 -14.57 -0.36
CA ILE A 106 -8.26 -14.80 0.97
C ILE A 106 -8.20 -16.30 1.23
N ALA A 107 -6.98 -16.79 1.42
CA ALA A 107 -6.76 -18.19 1.74
C ALA A 107 -6.74 -18.42 3.25
N SER A 108 -6.16 -17.48 4.01
CA SER A 108 -6.12 -17.59 5.46
C SER A 108 -5.91 -16.22 6.07
N VAL A 109 -6.29 -16.08 7.34
CA VAL A 109 -6.10 -14.84 8.09
C VAL A 109 -5.56 -15.21 9.45
N LYS A 110 -4.55 -14.47 9.90
CA LYS A 110 -3.98 -14.63 11.22
C LYS A 110 -3.92 -13.27 11.88
N ASN A 111 -4.42 -13.18 13.10
CA ASN A 111 -4.44 -11.93 13.84
C ASN A 111 -3.43 -11.98 14.97
N TRP A 112 -2.64 -10.94 15.08
CA TRP A 112 -1.65 -10.78 16.13
C TRP A 112 -1.97 -9.52 16.90
N LYS A 113 -2.07 -9.63 18.21
CA LYS A 113 -2.20 -8.46 19.05
C LYS A 113 -0.83 -8.01 19.47
N ARG A 114 -0.72 -6.72 19.77
CA ARG A 114 0.57 -6.14 20.12
C ARG A 114 1.28 -6.88 21.25
N GLU A 115 0.52 -7.25 22.28
CA GLU A 115 1.11 -7.94 23.42
C GLU A 115 1.77 -9.25 23.03
N ALA A 116 1.11 -10.01 22.17
CA ALA A 116 1.67 -11.28 21.71
C ALA A 116 2.91 -11.07 20.86
N ILE A 117 2.93 -9.99 20.10
CA ILE A 117 4.08 -9.69 19.25
C ILE A 117 5.28 -9.26 20.08
N VAL A 118 5.04 -8.39 21.06
CA VAL A 118 6.12 -7.83 21.87
C VAL A 118 6.75 -8.87 22.77
N ASN A 119 5.94 -9.78 23.32
CA ASN A 119 6.42 -10.79 24.26
C ASN A 119 6.90 -12.06 23.59
N ARG A 120 7.00 -12.04 22.31
CA ARG A 120 7.42 -13.20 21.56
C ARG A 120 8.92 -13.26 21.46
N ASP A 121 9.49 -14.37 21.79
CA ASP A 121 10.94 -14.58 21.70
C ASP A 121 11.27 -15.59 20.63
#